data_4d30986b35c459b8c7fcf4b4a26e8d9f
#
_entry.id   4d30986b35c459b8c7fcf4b4a26e8d9f
#
_cell.length_a   1.000
_cell.length_b   1.000
_cell.length_c   1.000
_cell.angle_alpha   90.00
_cell.angle_beta   90.00
_cell.angle_gamma   90.00
#
_symmetry.space_group_name_H-M   'P 1'
#
loop_
_entity.id
_entity.type
_entity.pdbx_description
1 polymer ?
#
loop_
_entity_poly.entity_id
_entity_poly.type
_entity_poly.pdbx_seq_one_letter_code
_entity_poly.pdbx_strand_id
1 'polypeptide(L)'
;LYVPNVSVKVEISSLLGVRLGAKGGGAETINFDVRAKLEEKERKSQMVVVGFGLLLNTKPNVVKFEIEGTATITGKDAEIKKMLEVDPETKVPYVFQSIYQHAFTAMYLMSTILNAPPPPNNLLMPPKQGVPVEDVSVEVGTEAVEAVSVQAATAAEEETSEVGASSK
;
A
#
# COMPACT_ATOMS: atom_id res chain seq x y z
N LEU A 1 -1.56 15.62 13.52
CA LEU A 1 -2.39 14.95 12.48
C LEU A 1 -2.95 16.03 11.56
N TYR A 2 -2.39 16.14 10.36
CA TYR A 2 -2.92 17.06 9.36
C TYR A 2 -4.16 16.43 8.71
N VAL A 3 -5.31 17.05 8.90
CA VAL A 3 -6.55 16.66 8.21
C VAL A 3 -6.75 17.68 7.08
N PRO A 4 -6.46 17.32 5.84
CA PRO A 4 -6.68 18.22 4.73
C PRO A 4 -8.18 18.47 4.54
N ASN A 5 -8.55 19.72 4.33
CA ASN A 5 -9.95 20.07 4.01
C ASN A 5 -10.22 19.87 2.52
N VAL A 6 -10.02 18.65 2.05
CA VAL A 6 -10.26 18.20 0.67
C VAL A 6 -11.15 16.98 0.66
N SER A 7 -11.92 16.83 -0.40
CA SER A 7 -12.65 15.61 -0.71
C SER A 7 -11.85 14.79 -1.72
N VAL A 8 -11.66 13.51 -1.43
CA VAL A 8 -11.02 12.56 -2.34
C VAL A 8 -12.03 11.49 -2.73
N LYS A 9 -12.36 11.44 -4.02
CA LYS A 9 -13.22 10.40 -4.60
C LYS A 9 -12.33 9.45 -5.38
N VAL A 10 -12.36 8.17 -5.01
CA VAL A 10 -11.57 7.11 -5.66
C VAL A 10 -12.49 6.24 -6.49
N GLU A 11 -12.11 6.00 -7.74
CA GLU A 11 -12.81 5.12 -8.67
C GLU A 11 -11.82 4.08 -9.20
N ILE A 12 -12.05 2.82 -8.86
CA ILE A 12 -11.24 1.69 -9.34
C ILE A 12 -11.78 1.27 -10.71
N SER A 13 -10.91 1.25 -11.71
CA SER A 13 -11.23 0.81 -13.07
C SER A 13 -10.76 -0.61 -13.36
N SER A 14 -9.72 -1.07 -12.70
CA SER A 14 -9.18 -2.42 -12.85
C SER A 14 -8.71 -2.98 -11.52
N LEU A 15 -9.01 -4.24 -11.28
CA LEU A 15 -8.59 -4.97 -10.10
C LEU A 15 -8.22 -6.39 -10.50
N LEU A 16 -6.95 -6.74 -10.32
CA LEU A 16 -6.41 -8.06 -10.62
C LEU A 16 -5.77 -8.64 -9.36
N GLY A 17 -6.13 -9.86 -9.02
CA GLY A 17 -5.47 -10.64 -7.99
C GLY A 17 -5.03 -11.98 -8.56
N VAL A 18 -3.78 -12.36 -8.36
CA VAL A 18 -3.21 -13.60 -8.85
C VAL A 18 -2.50 -14.34 -7.74
N ARG A 19 -2.89 -15.59 -7.51
CA ARG A 19 -2.15 -16.50 -6.64
C ARG A 19 -0.99 -17.10 -7.42
N LEU A 20 0.23 -16.92 -6.95
CA LEU A 20 1.47 -17.30 -7.64
C LEU A 20 2.00 -18.71 -7.25
N GLY A 21 1.25 -19.45 -6.43
CA GLY A 21 1.39 -20.89 -6.34
C GLY A 21 2.39 -21.47 -5.35
N ALA A 22 3.07 -20.73 -4.54
CA ALA A 22 3.80 -21.34 -3.44
C ALA A 22 2.81 -21.85 -2.39
N LYS A 23 2.74 -23.17 -2.17
CA LYS A 23 2.15 -23.70 -0.95
C LYS A 23 3.05 -23.21 0.19
N GLY A 24 2.69 -22.10 0.82
CA GLY A 24 3.29 -21.69 2.07
C GLY A 24 3.02 -22.78 3.11
N GLY A 25 3.87 -23.75 3.14
CA GLY A 25 3.91 -24.71 4.22
C GLY A 25 4.87 -24.19 5.25
N GLY A 26 4.36 -23.64 6.32
CA GLY A 26 5.15 -23.16 7.44
C GLY A 26 4.99 -21.66 7.69
N ALA A 27 5.30 -21.23 8.90
CA ALA A 27 5.26 -19.86 9.35
C ALA A 27 6.42 -19.03 8.74
N GLU A 28 6.38 -18.83 7.42
CA GLU A 28 7.29 -17.91 6.76
C GLU A 28 6.75 -16.48 6.87
N THR A 29 7.59 -15.57 7.27
CA THR A 29 7.29 -14.13 7.25
C THR A 29 7.03 -13.70 5.82
N ILE A 30 5.84 -13.18 5.56
CA ILE A 30 5.46 -12.69 4.23
C ILE A 30 5.60 -11.17 4.24
N ASN A 31 6.47 -10.69 3.36
CA ASN A 31 6.68 -9.26 3.14
C ASN A 31 5.85 -8.80 1.95
N PHE A 32 5.24 -7.63 2.05
CA PHE A 32 4.55 -6.96 0.97
C PHE A 32 5.43 -5.86 0.39
N ASP A 33 5.69 -5.95 -0.90
CA ASP A 33 6.38 -4.93 -1.69
C ASP A 33 5.35 -4.16 -2.49
N VAL A 34 5.32 -2.82 -2.34
CA VAL A 34 4.34 -1.95 -2.99
C VAL A 34 5.05 -1.05 -3.97
N ARG A 35 4.51 -1.00 -5.18
CA ARG A 35 4.85 0.01 -6.18
C ARG A 35 3.62 0.84 -6.47
N ALA A 36 3.76 2.16 -6.37
CA ALA A 36 2.70 3.09 -6.65
C ALA A 36 3.09 3.99 -7.84
N LYS A 37 2.14 4.23 -8.72
CA LYS A 37 2.27 5.14 -9.85
C LYS A 37 1.16 6.16 -9.78
N LEU A 38 1.49 7.44 -10.00
CA LEU A 38 0.56 8.55 -10.02
C LEU A 38 0.80 9.40 -11.26
N GLU A 39 -0.27 9.73 -11.96
CA GLU A 39 -0.25 10.57 -13.16
C GLU A 39 -1.38 11.60 -13.09
N GLU A 40 -1.04 12.89 -13.22
CA GLU A 40 -2.07 13.92 -13.32
C GLU A 40 -2.73 13.87 -14.71
N LYS A 41 -4.05 13.68 -14.74
CA LYS A 41 -4.81 13.60 -15.98
C LYS A 41 -5.50 14.92 -16.33
N GLU A 42 -6.05 15.59 -15.34
CA GLU A 42 -6.79 16.83 -15.54
C GLU A 42 -6.64 17.74 -14.33
N ARG A 43 -6.48 19.03 -14.58
CA ARG A 43 -6.47 20.07 -13.55
C ARG A 43 -7.44 21.17 -13.90
N LYS A 44 -8.35 21.45 -12.99
CA LYS A 44 -9.26 22.60 -12.99
C LYS A 44 -9.11 23.40 -11.70
N SER A 45 -9.67 24.61 -11.67
CA SER A 45 -9.76 25.35 -10.40
C SER A 45 -10.46 24.49 -9.35
N GLN A 46 -9.81 24.29 -8.20
CA GLN A 46 -10.31 23.54 -7.05
C GLN A 46 -10.59 22.04 -7.29
N MET A 47 -10.09 21.48 -8.41
CA MET A 47 -10.23 20.05 -8.72
C MET A 47 -9.03 19.54 -9.53
N VAL A 48 -8.50 18.40 -9.10
CA VAL A 48 -7.47 17.66 -9.86
C VAL A 48 -7.90 16.20 -9.98
N VAL A 49 -7.77 15.64 -11.15
CA VAL A 49 -7.99 14.21 -11.43
C VAL A 49 -6.63 13.57 -11.69
N VAL A 50 -6.30 12.57 -10.91
CA VAL A 50 -5.08 11.78 -11.06
C VAL A 50 -5.41 10.33 -11.38
N GLY A 51 -4.68 9.75 -12.33
CA GLY A 51 -4.66 8.31 -12.54
C GLY A 51 -3.68 7.67 -11.58
N PHE A 52 -4.03 6.54 -11.02
CA PHE A 52 -3.15 5.79 -10.14
C PHE A 52 -3.03 4.33 -10.54
N GLY A 53 -1.88 3.74 -10.22
CA GLY A 53 -1.63 2.31 -10.26
C GLY A 53 -0.99 1.86 -8.95
N LEU A 54 -1.48 0.77 -8.38
CA LEU A 54 -0.91 0.10 -7.24
C LEU A 54 -0.58 -1.34 -7.61
N LEU A 55 0.67 -1.73 -7.40
CA LEU A 55 1.15 -3.08 -7.57
C LEU A 55 1.68 -3.59 -6.23
N LEU A 56 1.06 -4.62 -5.69
CA LEU A 56 1.49 -5.29 -4.47
C LEU A 56 1.99 -6.68 -4.82
N ASN A 57 3.22 -6.99 -4.45
CA ASN A 57 3.81 -8.31 -4.55
C ASN A 57 4.17 -8.82 -3.16
N THR A 58 4.20 -10.13 -2.99
CA THR A 58 4.69 -10.75 -1.76
C THR A 58 6.07 -11.35 -1.96
N LYS A 59 6.87 -11.37 -0.89
CA LYS A 59 8.11 -12.14 -0.80
C LYS A 59 8.01 -13.07 0.42
N PRO A 60 8.01 -14.40 0.21
CA PRO A 60 8.04 -15.12 -1.08
C PRO A 60 6.80 -14.85 -1.96
N ASN A 61 6.91 -15.15 -3.25
CA ASN A 61 5.86 -14.87 -4.25
C ASN A 61 4.64 -15.79 -4.05
N VAL A 62 3.70 -15.38 -3.22
CA VAL A 62 2.45 -16.10 -2.93
C VAL A 62 1.28 -15.47 -3.65
N VAL A 63 1.21 -14.16 -3.67
CA VAL A 63 0.11 -13.40 -4.27
C VAL A 63 0.61 -12.09 -4.88
N LYS A 64 -0.06 -11.65 -5.92
CA LYS A 64 0.12 -10.36 -6.57
C LYS A 64 -1.23 -9.69 -6.70
N PHE A 65 -1.31 -8.40 -6.34
CA PHE A 65 -2.46 -7.54 -6.61
C PHE A 65 -2.04 -6.40 -7.52
N GLU A 66 -2.88 -6.07 -8.48
CA GLU A 66 -2.70 -4.95 -9.38
C GLU A 66 -4.01 -4.18 -9.46
N ILE A 67 -3.97 -2.90 -9.15
CA ILE A 67 -5.14 -2.04 -9.04
C ILE A 67 -4.87 -0.76 -9.80
N GLU A 68 -5.78 -0.41 -10.68
CA GLU A 68 -5.73 0.84 -11.42
C GLU A 68 -7.04 1.60 -11.28
N GLY A 69 -6.95 2.91 -11.36
CA GLY A 69 -8.12 3.76 -11.26
C GLY A 69 -7.80 5.23 -11.35
N THR A 70 -8.76 6.02 -10.93
CA THR A 70 -8.65 7.48 -10.85
C THR A 70 -9.04 7.98 -9.47
N ALA A 71 -8.38 9.04 -9.02
CA ALA A 71 -8.77 9.76 -7.83
C ALA A 71 -9.05 11.21 -8.19
N THR A 72 -10.22 11.70 -7.82
CA THR A 72 -10.61 13.10 -7.97
C THR A 72 -10.44 13.80 -6.64
N ILE A 73 -9.58 14.79 -6.59
CA ILE A 73 -9.27 15.59 -5.40
C ILE A 73 -9.95 16.94 -5.58
N THR A 74 -10.83 17.31 -4.69
CA THR A 74 -11.58 18.58 -4.73
C THR A 74 -11.34 19.37 -3.46
N GLY A 75 -10.97 20.64 -3.59
CA GLY A 75 -10.71 21.52 -2.47
C GLY A 75 -9.97 22.77 -2.90
N LYS A 76 -9.38 23.49 -1.95
CA LYS A 76 -8.54 24.67 -2.26
C LYS A 76 -7.22 24.21 -2.91
N ASP A 77 -6.72 24.99 -3.86
CA ASP A 77 -5.50 24.65 -4.61
C ASP A 77 -4.28 24.34 -3.70
N ALA A 78 -4.12 25.09 -2.61
CA ALA A 78 -3.05 24.83 -1.65
C ALA A 78 -3.18 23.46 -0.95
N GLU A 79 -4.40 23.07 -0.64
CA GLU A 79 -4.70 21.79 0.01
C GLU A 79 -4.54 20.62 -0.97
N ILE A 80 -5.00 20.80 -2.22
CA ILE A 80 -4.82 19.81 -3.29
C ILE A 80 -3.33 19.57 -3.53
N LYS A 81 -2.55 20.66 -3.65
CA LYS A 81 -1.09 20.56 -3.82
C LYS A 81 -0.46 19.74 -2.71
N LYS A 82 -0.87 19.99 -1.46
CA LYS A 82 -0.37 19.26 -0.30
C LYS A 82 -0.73 17.77 -0.34
N MET A 83 -1.91 17.41 -0.82
CA MET A 83 -2.30 15.99 -1.00
C MET A 83 -1.43 15.26 -2.04
N LEU A 84 -0.87 15.99 -3.00
CA LEU A 84 0.01 15.44 -4.02
C LEU A 84 1.50 15.47 -3.62
N GLU A 85 1.84 16.17 -2.52
CA GLU A 85 3.19 16.15 -1.97
C GLU A 85 3.52 14.79 -1.33
N VAL A 86 4.79 14.43 -1.42
CA VAL A 86 5.31 13.21 -0.82
C VAL A 86 5.44 13.39 0.69
N ASP A 87 4.81 12.52 1.45
CA ASP A 87 4.96 12.44 2.89
C ASP A 87 6.42 12.05 3.24
N PRO A 88 7.14 12.85 4.04
CA PRO A 88 8.51 12.57 4.40
C PRO A 88 8.70 11.28 5.21
N GLU A 89 7.66 10.82 5.90
CA GLU A 89 7.71 9.61 6.72
C GLU A 89 7.48 8.35 5.87
N THR A 90 6.40 8.35 5.07
CA THR A 90 6.02 7.18 4.27
C THR A 90 6.66 7.16 2.88
N LYS A 91 7.25 8.29 2.44
CA LYS A 91 7.80 8.48 1.10
C LYS A 91 6.79 8.31 -0.05
N VAL A 92 5.51 8.40 0.28
CA VAL A 92 4.38 8.26 -0.64
C VAL A 92 3.55 9.54 -0.63
N PRO A 93 2.99 10.00 -1.75
CA PRO A 93 2.06 11.12 -1.74
C PRO A 93 0.87 10.87 -0.81
N TYR A 94 0.45 11.89 -0.07
CA TYR A 94 -0.63 11.78 0.92
C TYR A 94 -1.93 11.21 0.34
N VAL A 95 -2.23 11.48 -0.92
CA VAL A 95 -3.41 10.96 -1.61
C VAL A 95 -3.47 9.43 -1.63
N PHE A 96 -2.31 8.75 -1.63
CA PHE A 96 -2.25 7.30 -1.61
C PHE A 96 -2.78 6.67 -0.33
N GLN A 97 -2.80 7.38 0.78
CA GLN A 97 -3.44 6.90 2.00
C GLN A 97 -4.94 6.68 1.78
N SER A 98 -5.60 7.64 1.12
CA SER A 98 -7.03 7.52 0.77
C SER A 98 -7.27 6.47 -0.30
N ILE A 99 -6.41 6.40 -1.32
CA ILE A 99 -6.49 5.40 -2.38
C ILE A 99 -6.34 3.99 -1.81
N TYR A 100 -5.35 3.78 -0.96
CA TYR A 100 -5.07 2.48 -0.35
C TYR A 100 -6.22 2.01 0.55
N GLN A 101 -6.77 2.88 1.38
CA GLN A 101 -7.90 2.53 2.24
C GLN A 101 -9.12 2.11 1.43
N HIS A 102 -9.37 2.79 0.30
CA HIS A 102 -10.46 2.43 -0.60
C HIS A 102 -10.21 1.08 -1.29
N ALA A 103 -8.98 0.84 -1.75
CA ALA A 103 -8.58 -0.39 -2.42
C ALA A 103 -8.42 -1.59 -1.46
N PHE A 104 -8.12 -1.33 -0.19
CA PHE A 104 -7.83 -2.36 0.80
C PHE A 104 -8.95 -3.39 0.95
N THR A 105 -10.20 -2.94 1.04
CA THR A 105 -11.36 -3.85 1.18
C THR A 105 -11.46 -4.81 0.00
N ALA A 106 -11.24 -4.33 -1.21
CA ALA A 106 -11.26 -5.14 -2.42
C ALA A 106 -10.13 -6.18 -2.41
N MET A 107 -8.91 -5.77 -2.06
CA MET A 107 -7.76 -6.67 -1.94
C MET A 107 -7.96 -7.73 -0.84
N TYR A 108 -8.54 -7.34 0.29
CA TYR A 108 -8.85 -8.25 1.38
C TYR A 108 -9.85 -9.33 0.94
N LEU A 109 -10.92 -8.94 0.26
CA LEU A 109 -11.90 -9.89 -0.29
C LEU A 109 -11.27 -10.82 -1.32
N MET A 110 -10.44 -10.29 -2.21
CA MET A 110 -9.73 -11.11 -3.20
C MET A 110 -8.76 -12.09 -2.54
N SER A 111 -8.04 -11.67 -1.51
CA SER A 111 -7.13 -12.57 -0.79
C SER A 111 -7.88 -13.73 -0.14
N THR A 112 -9.09 -13.49 0.37
CA THR A 112 -9.96 -14.55 0.90
C THR A 112 -10.38 -15.54 -0.21
N ILE A 113 -10.79 -15.03 -1.37
CA ILE A 113 -11.19 -15.86 -2.52
C ILE A 113 -10.00 -16.68 -3.05
N LEU A 114 -8.83 -16.07 -3.11
CA LEU A 114 -7.61 -16.70 -3.60
C LEU A 114 -6.94 -17.62 -2.55
N ASN A 115 -7.46 -17.64 -1.33
CA ASN A 115 -6.83 -18.33 -0.20
C ASN A 115 -5.35 -17.93 -0.05
N ALA A 116 -5.12 -16.63 -0.03
CA ALA A 116 -3.83 -15.99 0.06
C ALA A 116 -3.78 -15.00 1.25
N PRO A 117 -2.61 -14.66 1.76
CA PRO A 117 -2.50 -13.71 2.85
C PRO A 117 -2.99 -12.32 2.43
N PRO A 118 -3.81 -11.64 3.26
CA PRO A 118 -4.26 -10.29 2.97
C PRO A 118 -3.13 -9.28 3.20
N PRO A 119 -3.11 -8.18 2.44
CA PRO A 119 -2.17 -7.10 2.70
C PRO A 119 -2.48 -6.41 4.05
N PRO A 120 -1.48 -5.83 4.72
CA PRO A 120 -1.70 -5.06 5.94
C PRO A 120 -2.57 -3.82 5.66
N ASN A 121 -3.48 -3.49 6.56
CA ASN A 121 -4.35 -2.31 6.42
C ASN A 121 -3.61 -0.97 6.53
N ASN A 122 -2.44 -0.97 7.16
CA ASN A 122 -1.62 0.21 7.43
C ASN A 122 -0.37 0.32 6.53
N LEU A 123 -0.31 -0.41 5.44
CA LEU A 123 0.88 -0.51 4.58
C LEU A 123 1.39 0.84 4.06
N LEU A 124 0.49 1.77 3.77
CA LEU A 124 0.81 3.13 3.30
C LEU A 124 0.49 4.21 4.36
N MET A 125 0.35 3.85 5.61
CA MET A 125 0.20 4.80 6.71
C MET A 125 1.55 5.05 7.37
N PRO A 126 1.77 6.27 7.93
CA PRO A 126 2.97 6.53 8.71
C PRO A 126 3.06 5.52 9.87
N PRO A 127 4.25 4.98 10.14
CA PRO A 127 4.43 4.01 11.22
C PRO A 127 4.03 4.67 12.53
N LYS A 128 3.10 4.06 13.25
CA LYS A 128 2.90 4.39 14.66
C LYS A 128 4.22 4.06 15.35
N GLN A 129 4.80 5.03 16.03
CA GLN A 129 6.10 4.92 16.71
C GLN A 129 6.29 3.51 17.33
N GLY A 130 7.26 2.76 16.83
CA GLY A 130 7.65 1.48 17.39
C GLY A 130 7.87 0.32 16.40
N VAL A 131 7.62 0.48 15.10
CA VAL A 131 7.90 -0.58 14.11
C VAL A 131 8.98 -0.09 13.14
N PRO A 132 10.12 -0.80 13.01
CA PRO A 132 11.16 -0.43 12.07
C PRO A 132 10.62 -0.54 10.63
N VAL A 133 10.72 0.53 9.86
CA VAL A 133 10.50 0.51 8.41
C VAL A 133 11.87 0.33 7.75
N GLU A 134 12.14 -0.84 7.21
CA GLU A 134 13.32 -1.07 6.42
C GLU A 134 13.04 -0.74 4.95
N ASP A 135 13.88 0.13 4.41
CA ASP A 135 14.06 0.54 3.03
C ASP A 135 12.83 0.95 2.19
N VAL A 136 12.68 2.26 2.08
CA VAL A 136 11.83 2.91 1.09
C VAL A 136 12.70 3.58 0.04
N SER A 137 12.66 3.11 -1.20
CA SER A 137 13.30 3.80 -2.32
C SER A 137 12.26 4.55 -3.16
N VAL A 138 12.46 5.86 -3.30
CA VAL A 138 11.61 6.75 -4.09
C VAL A 138 12.42 7.28 -5.27
N GLU A 139 11.99 6.98 -6.49
CA GLU A 139 12.49 7.68 -7.68
C GLU A 139 11.42 8.65 -8.18
N VAL A 140 11.76 9.95 -8.16
CA VAL A 140 10.88 11.02 -8.62
C VAL A 140 11.34 11.45 -10.00
N GLY A 141 10.57 11.11 -11.02
CA GLY A 141 10.72 11.65 -12.36
C GLY A 141 9.94 12.95 -12.54
N THR A 142 10.45 13.87 -13.34
CA THR A 142 9.94 15.24 -13.51
C THR A 142 8.57 15.35 -14.21
N GLU A 143 8.00 14.26 -14.71
CA GLU A 143 6.67 14.25 -15.38
C GLU A 143 5.71 13.19 -14.85
N ALA A 144 6.17 12.28 -14.02
CA ALA A 144 5.33 11.29 -13.34
C ALA A 144 5.96 10.97 -11.99
N VAL A 145 5.18 10.90 -10.94
CA VAL A 145 5.65 10.35 -9.67
C VAL A 145 5.76 8.84 -9.87
N GLU A 146 6.95 8.37 -10.22
CA GLU A 146 7.18 6.94 -10.43
C GLU A 146 7.53 6.23 -9.12
N ALA A 147 6.89 5.10 -8.96
CA ALA A 147 7.21 3.96 -8.11
C ALA A 147 7.77 4.26 -6.72
N VAL A 148 6.92 4.12 -5.73
CA VAL A 148 7.31 3.97 -4.32
C VAL A 148 7.31 2.49 -3.96
N SER A 149 8.43 1.99 -3.48
CA SER A 149 8.56 0.62 -2.97
C SER A 149 8.51 0.65 -1.44
N VAL A 150 7.46 0.11 -0.84
CA VAL A 150 7.31 0.00 0.61
C VAL A 150 7.31 -1.48 0.98
N GLN A 151 8.23 -1.89 1.83
CA GLN A 151 8.26 -3.23 2.40
C GLN A 151 7.68 -3.21 3.81
N ALA A 152 6.63 -3.98 4.04
CA ALA A 152 6.13 -4.22 5.38
C ALA A 152 6.31 -5.70 5.73
N ALA A 153 6.96 -5.96 6.84
CA ALA A 153 7.11 -7.29 7.40
C ALA A 153 5.99 -7.57 8.40
N THR A 154 5.23 -8.62 8.20
CA THR A 154 4.35 -9.18 9.21
C THR A 154 5.15 -10.26 9.97
N ALA A 155 5.53 -9.96 11.20
CA ALA A 155 6.13 -10.95 12.08
C ALA A 155 5.05 -11.92 12.57
N ALA A 156 5.19 -13.20 12.27
CA ALA A 156 4.48 -14.23 12.99
C ALA A 156 5.19 -14.44 14.33
N GLU A 157 4.46 -14.32 15.44
CA GLU A 157 4.98 -14.65 16.76
C GLU A 157 5.32 -16.14 16.81
N GLU A 158 6.58 -16.46 16.97
CA GLU A 158 7.03 -17.79 17.37
C GLU A 158 6.73 -17.98 18.86
N GLU A 159 5.72 -18.74 19.19
CA GLU A 159 5.68 -19.39 20.50
C GLU A 159 6.68 -20.53 20.49
N THR A 160 7.86 -20.27 21.01
CA THR A 160 8.80 -21.34 21.41
C THR A 160 8.30 -21.97 22.70
N SER A 161 7.59 -23.08 22.58
CA SER A 161 7.39 -23.97 23.72
C SER A 161 8.67 -24.75 23.96
N GLU A 162 9.45 -24.31 24.94
CA GLU A 162 10.50 -25.11 25.54
C GLU A 162 9.88 -26.35 26.22
N VAL A 163 10.02 -27.48 25.61
CA VAL A 163 9.86 -28.76 26.30
C VAL A 163 11.21 -29.15 26.88
N GLY A 164 11.40 -28.87 28.15
CA GLY A 164 12.51 -29.41 28.93
C GLY A 164 12.41 -30.90 29.04
N ALA A 165 13.31 -31.63 28.39
CA ALA A 165 13.53 -33.04 28.65
C ALA A 165 14.49 -33.18 29.83
N SER A 166 13.95 -33.56 30.96
CA SER A 166 14.73 -34.00 32.10
C SER A 166 15.14 -35.46 31.94
N SER A 167 16.42 -35.63 32.04
CA SER A 167 17.23 -36.80 32.27
C SER A 167 16.60 -37.87 33.18
N LYS A 168 16.72 -39.10 32.78
CA LYS A 168 17.41 -40.12 33.63
C LYS A 168 17.89 -41.28 32.76
#